data_2f4c1bf31667e31b8dfb831c0247f0ce
#
_entry.id   2f4c1bf31667e31b8dfb831c0247f0ce
#
_cell.length_a   1.000
_cell.length_b   1.000
_cell.length_c   1.000
_cell.angle_alpha   90.00
_cell.angle_beta   90.00
_cell.angle_gamma   90.00
#
_symmetry.space_group_name_H-M   'P 1'
#
loop_
_entity.id
_entity.type
_entity.pdbx_description
1 polymer ?
#
loop_
_entity_poly.entity_id
_entity_poly.type
_entity_poly.pdbx_seq_one_letter_code
_entity_poly.pdbx_strand_id
1 'polypeptide(L)'
;ALAPTIAVAPPSPSAPPPVAPPATHGGVVGIAMQYLGTPYVWGGASPGGFDCSGFVMYVYAQVGVSLPHSSYAQYGMGSPVSRSDLQPGDLVFFDGLGHVGIYVGGGSFIHAPHTGDVVKISSLSGWYASTYVGARRL
;
A
#
# COMPACT_ATOMS: atom_id res chain seq x y z
N ALA A 1 23.42 -25.71 -4.86
CA ALA A 1 22.93 -25.26 -4.61
C ALA A 1 22.72 -24.98 -4.64
N LEU A 2 22.64 -25.39 -5.04
CA LEU A 2 22.11 -24.85 -4.82
C LEU A 2 21.62 -24.58 -4.88
N ALA A 3 21.57 -24.92 -5.05
CA ALA A 3 20.87 -24.37 -4.81
C ALA A 3 20.39 -23.97 -4.79
N PRO A 4 20.38 -24.13 -5.01
CA PRO A 4 19.72 -23.49 -4.77
C PRO A 4 19.32 -22.93 -4.58
N THR A 5 19.26 -23.08 -4.62
CA THR A 5 18.81 -22.33 -4.15
C THR A 5 18.33 -21.72 -3.90
N ILE A 6 18.54 -21.98 -3.97
CA ILE A 6 18.11 -21.22 -3.54
C ILE A 6 17.81 -20.77 -3.22
N ALA A 7 18.17 -21.20 -3.18
CA ALA A 7 17.85 -20.58 -2.62
C ALA A 7 17.74 -20.06 -2.30
N VAL A 8 18.15 -20.27 -2.32
CA VAL A 8 18.02 -19.63 -1.80
C VAL A 8 18.03 -19.23 -1.34
N ALA A 9 18.59 -19.60 -1.14
CA ALA A 9 18.55 -19.09 -0.49
C ALA A 9 18.63 -18.81 -0.11
N PRO A 10 19.15 -19.03 0.09
CA PRO A 10 19.28 -18.59 0.63
C PRO A 10 19.65 -18.11 0.94
N PRO A 11 20.17 -18.16 1.19
CA PRO A 11 20.47 -17.60 1.72
C PRO A 11 20.73 -17.13 2.20
N SER A 12 21.18 -17.29 2.35
CA SER A 12 21.41 -16.67 3.02
C SER A 12 21.66 -16.22 3.56
N PRO A 13 22.06 -16.50 3.77
CA PRO A 13 22.23 -15.72 4.47
C PRO A 13 22.87 -15.12 4.79
N SER A 14 23.19 -14.91 4.77
CA SER A 14 23.82 -14.18 5.14
C SER A 14 24.25 -13.13 5.11
N ALA A 15 24.90 -13.08 4.67
CA ALA A 15 25.33 -11.91 4.64
C ALA A 15 24.59 -11.16 4.51
N PRO A 16 24.69 -10.53 5.28
CA PRO A 16 23.93 -9.66 4.92
C PRO A 16 24.44 -9.05 3.92
N PRO A 17 23.96 -9.38 3.23
CA PRO A 17 23.97 -8.71 2.20
C PRO A 17 23.82 -7.34 2.49
N PRO A 18 24.30 -6.69 1.68
CA PRO A 18 23.98 -5.41 1.64
C PRO A 18 22.57 -5.37 1.87
N VAL A 19 22.26 -4.62 2.67
CA VAL A 19 20.97 -4.49 3.04
C VAL A 19 20.18 -4.26 1.84
N ALA A 20 19.57 -5.28 1.43
CA ALA A 20 18.57 -5.13 0.42
C ALA A 20 17.57 -4.14 0.95
N PRO A 21 17.04 -3.26 0.12
CA PRO A 21 15.90 -2.47 0.52
C PRO A 21 14.82 -3.43 1.00
N PRO A 22 13.97 -3.00 1.94
CA PRO A 22 12.90 -3.85 2.42
C PRO A 22 12.11 -4.41 1.25
N ALA A 23 11.74 -5.66 1.35
CA ALA A 23 10.94 -6.29 0.32
C ALA A 23 9.62 -5.53 0.18
N THR A 24 9.19 -5.34 -1.06
CA THR A 24 7.90 -4.71 -1.32
C THR A 24 6.81 -5.76 -1.28
N HIS A 25 5.59 -5.32 -0.98
CA HIS A 25 4.41 -6.16 -1.06
C HIS A 25 3.67 -5.93 -2.39
N GLY A 26 4.42 -5.97 -3.50
CA GLY A 26 3.86 -5.70 -4.83
C GLY A 26 2.66 -6.59 -5.18
N GLY A 27 2.60 -7.81 -4.61
CA GLY A 27 1.48 -8.72 -4.82
C GLY A 27 0.14 -8.21 -4.32
N VAL A 28 0.12 -7.25 -3.38
CA VAL A 28 -1.14 -6.67 -2.92
C VAL A 28 -1.83 -5.85 -3.99
N VAL A 29 -1.11 -5.39 -5.01
CA VAL A 29 -1.70 -4.63 -6.11
C VAL A 29 -2.75 -5.48 -6.83
N GLY A 30 -2.42 -6.74 -7.13
CA GLY A 30 -3.36 -7.66 -7.77
C GLY A 30 -4.58 -7.93 -6.90
N ILE A 31 -4.39 -8.05 -5.59
CA ILE A 31 -5.49 -8.22 -4.65
C ILE A 31 -6.36 -6.97 -4.64
N ALA A 32 -5.75 -5.79 -4.53
CA ALA A 32 -6.46 -4.53 -4.50
C ALA A 32 -7.31 -4.31 -5.77
N MET A 33 -6.78 -4.69 -6.92
CA MET A 33 -7.47 -4.54 -8.20
C MET A 33 -8.78 -5.32 -8.26
N GLN A 34 -8.93 -6.39 -7.49
CA GLN A 34 -10.15 -7.18 -7.46
C GLN A 34 -11.33 -6.40 -6.86
N TYR A 35 -11.06 -5.32 -6.15
CA TYR A 35 -12.09 -4.53 -5.46
C TYR A 35 -12.40 -3.22 -6.17
N LEU A 36 -11.85 -2.99 -7.37
CA LEU A 36 -12.22 -1.82 -8.17
C LEU A 36 -13.74 -1.76 -8.33
N GLY A 37 -14.30 -0.57 -8.13
CA GLY A 37 -15.74 -0.37 -8.24
C GLY A 37 -16.51 -0.60 -6.94
N THR A 38 -15.88 -1.09 -5.88
CA THR A 38 -16.54 -1.25 -4.59
C THR A 38 -16.91 0.11 -4.01
N PRO A 39 -18.15 0.31 -3.53
CA PRO A 39 -18.57 1.61 -3.00
C PRO A 39 -17.75 2.03 -1.78
N TYR A 40 -17.51 3.34 -1.68
CA TYR A 40 -16.98 3.91 -0.45
C TYR A 40 -18.07 3.85 0.63
N VAL A 41 -17.70 3.35 1.81
CA VAL A 41 -18.58 3.33 2.98
C VAL A 41 -17.79 3.83 4.17
N TRP A 42 -18.27 4.87 4.84
CA TRP A 42 -17.64 5.40 6.05
C TRP A 42 -17.51 4.30 7.10
N GLY A 43 -16.28 4.12 7.60
CA GLY A 43 -15.99 3.07 8.56
C GLY A 43 -15.93 1.67 7.98
N GLY A 44 -16.08 1.52 6.66
CA GLY A 44 -16.10 0.23 5.98
C GLY A 44 -14.74 -0.42 5.86
N ALA A 45 -14.67 -1.74 6.06
CA ALA A 45 -13.44 -2.51 5.95
C ALA A 45 -13.73 -3.92 5.41
N SER A 46 -14.72 -4.05 4.55
CA SER A 46 -15.12 -5.34 3.97
C SER A 46 -15.51 -5.16 2.50
N PRO A 47 -15.63 -6.24 1.72
CA PRO A 47 -15.98 -6.15 0.30
C PRO A 47 -17.33 -5.50 -0.02
N GLY A 48 -18.19 -5.31 0.98
CA GLY A 48 -19.44 -4.56 0.79
C GLY A 48 -19.25 -3.06 0.75
N GLY A 49 -18.11 -2.57 1.19
CA GLY A 49 -17.78 -1.15 1.16
C GLY A 49 -16.57 -0.87 2.02
N PHE A 50 -15.72 0.06 1.56
CA PHE A 50 -14.48 0.43 2.24
C PHE A 50 -14.40 1.93 2.45
N ASP A 51 -13.80 2.37 3.56
CA ASP A 51 -13.20 3.68 3.61
C ASP A 51 -11.73 3.56 3.21
N CYS A 52 -10.98 4.68 3.20
CA CYS A 52 -9.62 4.68 2.67
C CYS A 52 -8.68 3.75 3.44
N SER A 53 -8.66 3.86 4.76
CA SER A 53 -7.79 3.02 5.61
C SER A 53 -8.33 1.61 5.76
N GLY A 54 -9.66 1.43 5.69
CA GLY A 54 -10.28 0.10 5.73
C GLY A 54 -9.95 -0.73 4.50
N PHE A 55 -9.91 -0.10 3.34
CA PHE A 55 -9.48 -0.74 2.11
C PHE A 55 -8.05 -1.26 2.23
N VAL A 56 -7.13 -0.40 2.66
CA VAL A 56 -5.72 -0.75 2.84
C VAL A 56 -5.59 -1.88 3.87
N MET A 57 -6.27 -1.76 4.99
CA MET A 57 -6.26 -2.77 6.06
C MET A 57 -6.73 -4.13 5.53
N TYR A 58 -7.83 -4.14 4.80
CA TYR A 58 -8.40 -5.39 4.27
C TYR A 58 -7.48 -6.06 3.26
N VAL A 59 -6.91 -5.29 2.34
CA VAL A 59 -6.02 -5.82 1.31
C VAL A 59 -4.76 -6.42 1.95
N TYR A 60 -4.14 -5.70 2.86
CA TYR A 60 -2.90 -6.18 3.50
C TYR A 60 -3.14 -7.36 4.44
N ALA A 61 -4.32 -7.47 5.05
CA ALA A 61 -4.65 -8.63 5.88
C ALA A 61 -4.56 -9.94 5.08
N GLN A 62 -4.82 -9.89 3.79
CA GLN A 62 -4.78 -11.07 2.94
C GLN A 62 -3.36 -11.56 2.66
N VAL A 63 -2.35 -10.77 2.94
CA VAL A 63 -0.95 -11.19 2.84
C VAL A 63 -0.30 -11.30 4.23
N GLY A 64 -1.12 -11.38 5.27
CA GLY A 64 -0.65 -11.61 6.63
C GLY A 64 -0.14 -10.37 7.36
N VAL A 65 -0.42 -9.18 6.85
CA VAL A 65 -0.01 -7.93 7.49
C VAL A 65 -1.20 -7.31 8.19
N SER A 66 -1.12 -7.19 9.51
CA SER A 66 -2.19 -6.62 10.32
C SER A 66 -1.96 -5.12 10.47
N LEU A 67 -2.94 -4.32 10.02
CA LEU A 67 -2.87 -2.87 10.08
C LEU A 67 -4.02 -2.30 10.92
N PRO A 68 -3.80 -1.19 11.62
CA PRO A 68 -4.90 -0.50 12.29
C PRO A 68 -5.83 0.14 11.28
N HIS A 69 -7.10 0.29 11.64
CA HIS A 69 -8.11 0.93 10.80
C HIS A 69 -8.04 2.46 11.01
N SER A 70 -6.92 3.05 10.60
CA SER A 70 -6.67 4.49 10.74
C SER A 70 -5.52 4.89 9.83
N SER A 71 -5.73 5.86 8.95
CA SER A 71 -4.68 6.38 8.10
C SER A 71 -3.55 7.01 8.91
N TYR A 72 -3.88 7.69 10.01
CA TYR A 72 -2.87 8.24 10.90
C TYR A 72 -1.98 7.17 11.51
N ALA A 73 -2.59 6.09 12.00
CA ALA A 73 -1.84 5.00 12.62
C ALA A 73 -1.06 4.20 11.58
N GLN A 74 -1.60 4.02 10.40
CA GLN A 74 -0.90 3.34 9.31
C GLN A 74 0.37 4.09 8.89
N TYR A 75 0.38 5.41 9.00
CA TYR A 75 1.57 6.21 8.70
C TYR A 75 2.72 5.95 9.69
N GLY A 76 2.45 5.39 10.84
CA GLY A 76 3.45 4.97 11.81
C GLY A 76 3.99 3.56 11.58
N MET A 77 3.49 2.85 10.57
CA MET A 77 3.88 1.47 10.29
C MET A 77 4.99 1.42 9.25
N GLY A 78 5.79 0.36 9.29
CA GLY A 78 6.81 0.13 8.27
C GLY A 78 7.91 1.17 8.25
N SER A 79 8.50 1.37 7.07
CA SER A 79 9.62 2.28 6.86
C SER A 79 9.24 3.42 5.92
N PRO A 80 9.77 4.63 6.13
CA PRO A 80 9.48 5.74 5.22
C PRO A 80 10.11 5.50 3.84
N VAL A 81 9.42 5.95 2.81
CA VAL A 81 9.86 5.82 1.42
C VAL A 81 9.74 7.20 0.78
N SER A 82 10.80 7.64 0.11
CA SER A 82 10.72 8.89 -0.63
C SER A 82 9.86 8.71 -1.87
N ARG A 83 9.27 9.80 -2.35
CA ARG A 83 8.40 9.76 -3.52
C ARG A 83 9.11 9.19 -4.75
N SER A 84 10.39 9.48 -4.91
CA SER A 84 11.17 8.99 -6.05
C SER A 84 11.47 7.50 -5.98
N ASP A 85 11.32 6.88 -4.81
CA ASP A 85 11.60 5.46 -4.59
C ASP A 85 10.34 4.60 -4.48
N LEU A 86 9.18 5.15 -4.81
CA LEU A 86 7.92 4.42 -4.70
C LEU A 86 7.93 3.13 -5.53
N GLN A 87 7.43 2.06 -4.91
CA GLN A 87 7.28 0.76 -5.54
C GLN A 87 5.83 0.28 -5.36
N PRO A 88 5.32 -0.53 -6.28
CA PRO A 88 3.97 -1.09 -6.13
C PRO A 88 3.80 -1.77 -4.78
N GLY A 89 2.70 -1.47 -4.11
CA GLY A 89 2.40 -1.95 -2.77
C GLY A 89 2.69 -0.94 -1.66
N ASP A 90 3.51 0.07 -1.93
CA ASP A 90 3.76 1.11 -0.92
C ASP A 90 2.49 1.88 -0.60
N LEU A 91 2.34 2.28 0.65
CA LEU A 91 1.23 3.14 1.06
C LEU A 91 1.59 4.59 0.78
N VAL A 92 0.67 5.33 0.21
CA VAL A 92 0.83 6.76 -0.07
C VAL A 92 -0.22 7.54 0.70
N PHE A 93 0.19 8.65 1.32
CA PHE A 93 -0.62 9.40 2.27
C PHE A 93 -0.80 10.84 1.82
N PHE A 94 -1.99 11.37 2.08
CA PHE A 94 -2.40 12.68 1.60
C PHE A 94 -3.18 13.45 2.67
N ASP A 95 -3.36 14.76 2.44
CA ASP A 95 -4.33 15.58 3.17
C ASP A 95 -4.13 15.51 4.68
N GLY A 96 -2.93 15.84 5.14
CA GLY A 96 -2.61 15.84 6.57
C GLY A 96 -2.79 14.48 7.23
N LEU A 97 -2.59 13.37 6.47
CA LEU A 97 -2.83 11.98 6.86
C LEU A 97 -4.31 11.59 6.91
N GLY A 98 -5.19 12.43 6.42
CA GLY A 98 -6.62 12.12 6.35
C GLY A 98 -6.97 11.14 5.24
N HIS A 99 -6.02 10.79 4.38
CA HIS A 99 -6.26 9.88 3.26
C HIS A 99 -5.05 8.99 2.98
N VAL A 100 -5.30 7.77 2.52
CA VAL A 100 -4.27 6.78 2.21
C VAL A 100 -4.71 5.93 1.02
N GLY A 101 -3.74 5.49 0.23
CA GLY A 101 -3.95 4.55 -0.87
C GLY A 101 -2.75 3.65 -1.04
N ILE A 102 -2.81 2.79 -2.05
CA ILE A 102 -1.75 1.83 -2.37
C ILE A 102 -1.17 2.18 -3.73
N TYR A 103 0.13 2.42 -3.78
CA TYR A 103 0.81 2.73 -5.03
C TYR A 103 0.78 1.50 -5.97
N VAL A 104 0.46 1.71 -7.22
CA VAL A 104 0.36 0.61 -8.19
C VAL A 104 1.43 0.69 -9.30
N GLY A 105 2.26 1.72 -9.26
CA GLY A 105 3.30 1.94 -10.27
C GLY A 105 2.88 3.02 -11.27
N GLY A 106 3.85 3.50 -12.05
CA GLY A 106 3.57 4.46 -13.12
C GLY A 106 3.00 5.79 -12.67
N GLY A 107 3.20 6.18 -11.43
CA GLY A 107 2.66 7.44 -10.89
C GLY A 107 1.20 7.35 -10.51
N SER A 108 0.64 6.16 -10.33
CA SER A 108 -0.77 5.93 -10.00
C SER A 108 -0.93 5.16 -8.71
N PHE A 109 -2.08 5.28 -8.08
CA PHE A 109 -2.41 4.56 -6.86
C PHE A 109 -3.89 4.16 -6.85
N ILE A 110 -4.21 3.09 -6.10
CA ILE A 110 -5.57 2.60 -5.94
C ILE A 110 -6.05 2.95 -4.54
N HIS A 111 -7.28 3.44 -4.43
CA HIS A 111 -7.83 3.91 -3.16
C HIS A 111 -9.35 3.95 -3.15
N ALA A 112 -9.92 4.05 -1.94
CA ALA A 112 -11.32 4.34 -1.71
C ALA A 112 -11.42 5.82 -1.31
N PRO A 113 -11.82 6.73 -2.23
CA PRO A 113 -11.63 8.17 -2.01
C PRO A 113 -12.57 8.84 -1.02
N HIS A 114 -13.88 8.77 -1.21
CA HIS A 114 -14.83 9.48 -0.38
C HIS A 114 -16.26 8.99 -0.65
N THR A 115 -17.19 9.40 0.20
CA THR A 115 -18.62 9.08 0.06
C THR A 115 -19.12 9.48 -1.33
N GLY A 116 -19.86 8.57 -1.94
CA GLY A 116 -20.40 8.78 -3.29
C GLY A 116 -19.49 8.29 -4.40
N ASP A 117 -18.29 7.84 -4.06
CA ASP A 117 -17.33 7.33 -5.03
C ASP A 117 -17.09 5.82 -4.80
N VAL A 118 -16.21 5.25 -5.57
CA VAL A 118 -15.86 3.83 -5.55
C VAL A 118 -14.35 3.65 -5.47
N VAL A 119 -13.90 2.46 -5.13
CA VAL A 119 -12.48 2.11 -5.24
C VAL A 119 -12.05 2.32 -6.69
N LYS A 120 -10.99 3.08 -6.88
CA LYS A 120 -10.52 3.43 -8.21
C LYS A 120 -9.03 3.75 -8.21
N ILE A 121 -8.47 3.85 -9.42
CA ILE A 121 -7.08 4.24 -9.63
C ILE A 121 -7.06 5.72 -9.97
N SER A 122 -6.16 6.46 -9.31
CA SER A 122 -5.94 7.89 -9.55
C SER A 122 -4.47 8.17 -9.78
N SER A 123 -4.16 9.31 -10.39
CA SER A 123 -2.79 9.73 -10.63
C SER A 123 -2.27 10.55 -9.44
N LEU A 124 -0.97 10.43 -9.16
CA LEU A 124 -0.27 11.28 -8.20
C LEU A 124 -0.01 12.67 -8.82
N SER A 125 -1.07 13.35 -9.19
CA SER A 125 -1.01 14.67 -9.83
C SER A 125 -2.15 15.54 -9.33
N GLY A 126 -2.13 16.83 -9.67
CA GLY A 126 -3.18 17.76 -9.26
C GLY A 126 -3.32 17.81 -7.75
N TRP A 127 -4.56 17.67 -7.27
CA TRP A 127 -4.84 17.73 -5.84
C TRP A 127 -4.03 16.72 -5.02
N TYR A 128 -3.84 15.50 -5.56
CA TYR A 128 -3.09 14.46 -4.86
C TYR A 128 -1.59 14.80 -4.77
N ALA A 129 -1.03 15.47 -5.77
CA ALA A 129 0.34 15.93 -5.70
C ALA A 129 0.50 17.05 -4.68
N SER A 130 -0.46 17.98 -4.63
CA SER A 130 -0.39 19.13 -3.74
C SER A 130 -0.68 18.77 -2.28
N THR A 131 -1.38 17.68 -2.02
CA THR A 131 -1.70 17.23 -0.66
C THR A 131 -0.86 16.05 -0.20
N TYR A 132 0.08 15.59 -1.02
CA TYR A 132 0.93 14.45 -0.70
C TYR A 132 1.74 14.71 0.58
N VAL A 133 1.71 13.76 1.50
CA VAL A 133 2.43 13.84 2.77
C VAL A 133 3.67 12.96 2.77
N GLY A 134 3.55 11.72 2.36
CA GLY A 134 4.64 10.77 2.39
C GLY A 134 4.17 9.36 2.06
N ALA A 135 5.08 8.41 2.22
CA ALA A 135 4.80 7.01 1.92
C ALA A 135 5.47 6.08 2.93
N ARG A 136 4.93 4.87 3.04
CA ARG A 136 5.45 3.82 3.90
C ARG A 136 5.53 2.49 3.15
N ARG A 137 6.57 1.73 3.44
CA ARG A 137 6.73 0.37 2.94
C ARG A 137 6.65 -0.59 4.11
N LEU A 138 5.68 -1.48 4.04
CA LEU A 138 5.38 -2.41 5.13
C LEU A 138 6.25 -3.65 5.11
#